data_024aeaff6b9934a4332b252d31538259
#
_entry.id   024aeaff6b9934a4332b252d31538259
#
_cell.length_a   1.000
_cell.length_b   1.000
_cell.length_c   1.000
_cell.angle_alpha   90.00
_cell.angle_beta   90.00
_cell.angle_gamma   90.00
#
_symmetry.space_group_name_H-M   'P 1'
#
loop_
_entity.id
_entity.type
_entity.pdbx_description
1 polymer ?
#
loop_
_entity_poly.entity_id
_entity_poly.type
_entity_poly.pdbx_seq_one_letter_code
_entity_poly.pdbx_strand_id
1 'polypeptide(L)'
;MTIQVGDRLPDGTLTECTEFDPATACPMNPKALDVGEQAKGKKLVIFGVPGAFTPTCSVKHLPGFVANYDRLKAKGVDEIWCMAVNDAFVMAAWGREQKAGGKVRMMADGSADYVKKLGLDRDLTANGMGIRCHRFAMIVDDGVVKYLGVEASGKFEVSNAEAVLAHL
;
A
#
# COMPACT_ATOMS: atom_id res chain seq x y z
N MET A 1 -19.08 0.20 -4.09
CA MET A 1 -19.08 -1.10 -3.37
C MET A 1 -17.67 -1.43 -2.96
N THR A 2 -17.48 -2.01 -1.79
CA THR A 2 -16.16 -2.41 -1.31
C THR A 2 -15.72 -3.71 -2.00
N ILE A 3 -14.46 -3.74 -2.45
CA ILE A 3 -13.86 -4.95 -3.01
C ILE A 3 -13.91 -6.11 -1.98
N GLN A 4 -14.04 -7.32 -2.46
CA GLN A 4 -14.18 -8.53 -1.64
C GLN A 4 -13.26 -9.64 -2.14
N VAL A 5 -13.06 -10.65 -1.29
CA VAL A 5 -12.36 -11.87 -1.68
C VAL A 5 -13.08 -12.50 -2.88
N GLY A 6 -12.31 -12.86 -3.91
CA GLY A 6 -12.82 -13.39 -5.17
C GLY A 6 -12.95 -12.34 -6.27
N ASP A 7 -12.98 -11.06 -5.92
CA ASP A 7 -13.03 -9.99 -6.91
C ASP A 7 -11.68 -9.79 -7.59
N ARG A 8 -11.71 -9.28 -8.82
CA ARG A 8 -10.51 -8.79 -9.49
C ARG A 8 -10.22 -7.36 -9.05
N LEU A 9 -8.93 -7.02 -9.01
CA LEU A 9 -8.53 -5.62 -8.84
C LEU A 9 -9.14 -4.79 -9.98
N PRO A 10 -9.72 -3.62 -9.66
CA PRO A 10 -10.25 -2.74 -10.70
C PRO A 10 -9.12 -2.18 -11.57
N ASP A 11 -9.46 -1.82 -12.81
CA ASP A 11 -8.55 -1.10 -13.68
C ASP A 11 -8.23 0.27 -13.09
N GLY A 12 -6.99 0.69 -13.21
CA GLY A 12 -6.56 1.99 -12.74
C GLY A 12 -5.07 2.10 -12.65
N THR A 13 -4.61 3.25 -12.17
CA THR A 13 -3.20 3.57 -12.04
C THR A 13 -2.84 3.93 -10.61
N LEU A 14 -1.61 3.58 -10.24
CA LEU A 14 -0.93 4.08 -9.05
C LEU A 14 0.38 4.69 -9.52
N THR A 15 0.91 5.63 -8.76
CA THR A 15 2.14 6.33 -9.14
C THR A 15 3.28 5.91 -8.19
N GLU A 16 4.43 5.58 -8.78
CA GLU A 16 5.62 5.21 -8.02
C GLU A 16 6.77 6.13 -8.37
N CYS A 17 7.51 6.58 -7.35
CA CYS A 17 8.73 7.35 -7.51
C CYS A 17 9.87 6.60 -6.82
N THR A 18 10.88 6.20 -7.58
CA THR A 18 12.01 5.43 -7.06
C THR A 18 13.36 6.12 -7.23
N GLU A 19 13.37 7.31 -7.85
CA GLU A 19 14.58 8.06 -8.14
C GLU A 19 14.67 9.29 -7.25
N PHE A 20 15.90 9.63 -6.88
CA PHE A 20 16.19 10.79 -6.05
C PHE A 20 17.30 11.61 -6.71
N ASP A 21 17.14 12.92 -6.72
CA ASP A 21 18.18 13.83 -7.20
C ASP A 21 19.42 13.71 -6.31
N PRO A 22 20.60 13.37 -6.87
CA PRO A 22 21.82 13.23 -6.05
C PRO A 22 22.28 14.51 -5.38
N ALA A 23 21.91 15.68 -5.91
CA ALA A 23 22.32 16.97 -5.35
C ALA A 23 21.40 17.44 -4.23
N THR A 24 20.07 17.24 -4.38
CA THR A 24 19.06 17.77 -3.45
C THR A 24 18.39 16.70 -2.60
N ALA A 25 18.58 15.43 -2.95
CA ALA A 25 17.90 14.27 -2.34
C ALA A 25 16.36 14.33 -2.48
N CYS A 26 15.84 15.17 -3.37
CA CYS A 26 14.40 15.21 -3.65
C CYS A 26 13.98 14.02 -4.51
N PRO A 27 12.81 13.41 -4.25
CA PRO A 27 12.23 12.44 -5.16
C PRO A 27 11.97 13.08 -6.53
N MET A 28 12.23 12.33 -7.61
CA MET A 28 12.06 12.82 -8.96
C MET A 28 11.57 11.72 -9.91
N ASN A 29 11.02 12.14 -11.05
CA ASN A 29 10.56 11.25 -12.13
C ASN A 29 9.52 10.21 -11.68
N PRO A 30 8.40 10.63 -11.06
CA PRO A 30 7.33 9.70 -10.71
C PRO A 30 6.74 9.09 -11.98
N LYS A 31 6.36 7.80 -11.91
CA LYS A 31 5.79 7.06 -13.03
C LYS A 31 4.40 6.55 -12.68
N ALA A 32 3.43 6.83 -13.55
CA ALA A 32 2.11 6.23 -13.45
C ALA A 32 2.20 4.79 -13.97
N LEU A 33 1.73 3.85 -13.16
CA LEU A 33 1.78 2.41 -13.45
C LEU A 33 0.37 1.86 -13.54
N ASP A 34 0.10 1.05 -14.57
CA ASP A 34 -1.15 0.32 -14.67
C ASP A 34 -1.17 -0.82 -13.65
N VAL A 35 -2.17 -0.82 -12.77
CA VAL A 35 -2.26 -1.81 -11.68
C VAL A 35 -2.41 -3.22 -12.24
N GLY A 36 -3.23 -3.40 -13.27
CA GLY A 36 -3.44 -4.71 -13.88
C GLY A 36 -2.16 -5.31 -14.44
N GLU A 37 -1.38 -4.49 -15.15
CA GLU A 37 -0.10 -4.92 -15.69
C GLU A 37 0.91 -5.26 -14.59
N GLN A 38 0.95 -4.46 -13.53
CA GLN A 38 1.87 -4.69 -12.42
C GLN A 38 1.51 -5.94 -11.61
N ALA A 39 0.23 -6.27 -11.53
CA ALA A 39 -0.27 -7.42 -10.74
C ALA A 39 -0.26 -8.74 -11.52
N LYS A 40 -0.14 -8.68 -12.84
CA LYS A 40 -0.28 -9.85 -13.72
C LYS A 40 0.73 -10.94 -13.39
N GLY A 41 0.23 -12.15 -13.12
CA GLY A 41 1.07 -13.33 -12.86
C GLY A 41 1.82 -13.28 -11.53
N LYS A 42 1.50 -12.37 -10.64
CA LYS A 42 2.21 -12.20 -9.36
C LYS A 42 1.31 -12.46 -8.17
N LYS A 43 1.92 -12.98 -7.10
CA LYS A 43 1.30 -12.99 -5.78
C LYS A 43 1.76 -11.74 -5.04
N LEU A 44 0.81 -10.85 -4.75
CA LEU A 44 1.07 -9.57 -4.12
C LEU A 44 0.48 -9.53 -2.72
N VAL A 45 1.15 -8.80 -1.84
CA VAL A 45 0.54 -8.28 -0.63
C VAL A 45 0.43 -6.77 -0.81
N ILE A 46 -0.79 -6.26 -0.73
CA ILE A 46 -1.06 -4.81 -0.81
C ILE A 46 -1.63 -4.38 0.53
N PHE A 47 -0.99 -3.44 1.18
CA PHE A 47 -1.55 -2.85 2.39
C PHE A 47 -1.72 -1.36 2.21
N GLY A 48 -2.81 -0.83 2.76
CA GLY A 48 -3.14 0.58 2.70
C GLY A 48 -3.04 1.23 4.07
N VAL A 49 -2.57 2.47 4.07
CA VAL A 49 -2.41 3.26 5.29
C VAL A 49 -3.10 4.61 5.11
N PRO A 50 -3.71 5.17 6.18
CA PRO A 50 -4.36 6.49 6.11
C PRO A 50 -3.42 7.63 5.73
N GLY A 51 -2.12 7.49 5.93
CA GLY A 51 -1.17 8.52 5.48
C GLY A 51 0.27 8.23 5.83
N ALA A 52 1.16 8.61 4.90
CA ALA A 52 2.59 8.65 5.14
C ALA A 52 2.89 9.57 6.34
N PHE A 53 3.90 9.24 7.11
CA PHE A 53 4.36 9.99 8.28
C PHE A 53 3.36 10.08 9.43
N THR A 54 2.22 9.39 9.37
CA THR A 54 1.29 9.32 10.51
C THR A 54 1.74 8.25 11.51
N PRO A 55 1.32 8.32 12.81
CA PRO A 55 1.95 7.51 13.85
C PRO A 55 1.90 6.00 13.64
N THR A 56 0.72 5.38 13.56
CA THR A 56 0.61 3.92 13.42
C THR A 56 1.21 3.42 12.11
N CYS A 57 1.05 4.20 11.04
CA CYS A 57 1.61 3.86 9.73
C CYS A 57 3.14 3.80 9.77
N SER A 58 3.77 4.74 10.49
CA SER A 58 5.23 4.88 10.55
C SER A 58 5.88 4.02 11.65
N VAL A 59 5.15 3.71 12.71
CA VAL A 59 5.72 3.00 13.87
C VAL A 59 5.44 1.50 13.82
N LYS A 60 4.31 1.09 13.24
CA LYS A 60 3.86 -0.30 13.28
C LYS A 60 3.61 -0.92 11.91
N HIS A 61 2.81 -0.28 11.06
CA HIS A 61 2.30 -0.93 9.84
C HIS A 61 3.39 -1.17 8.81
N LEU A 62 4.00 -0.12 8.29
CA LEU A 62 5.08 -0.24 7.32
C LEU A 62 6.30 -0.98 7.91
N PRO A 63 6.78 -0.63 9.12
CA PRO A 63 7.90 -1.36 9.71
C PRO A 63 7.63 -2.86 9.87
N GLY A 64 6.41 -3.26 10.19
CA GLY A 64 6.04 -4.66 10.30
C GLY A 64 6.22 -5.43 9.00
N PHE A 65 5.86 -4.84 7.87
CA PHE A 65 6.06 -5.47 6.56
C PHE A 65 7.54 -5.47 6.15
N VAL A 66 8.27 -4.41 6.43
CA VAL A 66 9.73 -4.37 6.17
C VAL A 66 10.45 -5.45 6.97
N ALA A 67 10.13 -5.60 8.25
CA ALA A 67 10.75 -6.60 9.13
C ALA A 67 10.40 -8.04 8.73
N ASN A 68 9.22 -8.26 8.16
CA ASN A 68 8.75 -9.59 7.77
C ASN A 68 8.93 -9.88 6.27
N TYR A 69 9.70 -9.06 5.57
CA TYR A 69 9.92 -9.21 4.12
C TYR A 69 10.37 -10.63 3.76
N ASP A 70 11.39 -11.16 4.42
CA ASP A 70 11.93 -12.49 4.09
C ASP A 70 10.91 -13.60 4.36
N ARG A 71 10.14 -13.50 5.43
CA ARG A 71 9.08 -14.46 5.77
C ARG A 71 7.97 -14.46 4.71
N LEU A 72 7.59 -13.27 4.23
CA LEU A 72 6.59 -13.13 3.17
C LEU A 72 7.11 -13.70 1.85
N LYS A 73 8.34 -13.41 1.49
CA LYS A 73 8.97 -13.97 0.29
C LYS A 73 9.04 -15.51 0.36
N ALA A 74 9.36 -16.06 1.52
CA ALA A 74 9.40 -17.51 1.73
C ALA A 74 8.03 -18.19 1.53
N LYS A 75 6.94 -17.43 1.73
CA LYS A 75 5.57 -17.89 1.49
C LYS A 75 5.10 -17.70 0.05
N GLY A 76 5.98 -17.28 -0.86
CA GLY A 76 5.68 -17.14 -2.27
C GLY A 76 5.19 -15.76 -2.70
N VAL A 77 5.28 -14.76 -1.85
CA VAL A 77 4.92 -13.37 -2.19
C VAL A 77 5.97 -12.80 -3.12
N ASP A 78 5.56 -12.32 -4.28
CA ASP A 78 6.47 -11.73 -5.27
C ASP A 78 6.81 -10.29 -4.93
N GLU A 79 5.81 -9.48 -4.54
CA GLU A 79 5.99 -8.07 -4.20
C GLU A 79 5.07 -7.68 -3.05
N ILE A 80 5.50 -6.66 -2.31
CA ILE A 80 4.71 -6.01 -1.26
C ILE A 80 4.52 -4.55 -1.66
N TRP A 81 3.27 -4.09 -1.70
CA TRP A 81 2.92 -2.72 -2.03
C TRP A 81 2.31 -2.02 -0.82
N CYS A 82 2.79 -0.81 -0.53
CA CYS A 82 2.14 0.10 0.41
C CYS A 82 1.39 1.16 -0.39
N MET A 83 0.08 1.28 -0.18
CA MET A 83 -0.76 2.24 -0.86
C MET A 83 -1.27 3.29 0.12
N ALA A 84 -1.26 4.55 -0.30
CA ALA A 84 -1.83 5.64 0.49
C ALA A 84 -2.29 6.77 -0.43
N VAL A 85 -3.24 7.58 0.08
CA VAL A 85 -3.67 8.82 -0.57
C VAL A 85 -2.70 9.93 -0.18
N ASN A 86 -1.50 9.81 -0.73
CA ASN A 86 -0.43 10.81 -0.69
C ASN A 86 0.15 10.85 -2.09
N ASP A 87 0.79 11.95 -2.46
CA ASP A 87 1.47 12.00 -3.75
C ASP A 87 2.73 11.14 -3.77
N ALA A 88 3.25 10.88 -4.97
CA ALA A 88 4.39 10.00 -5.15
C ALA A 88 5.69 10.53 -4.51
N PHE A 89 5.86 11.83 -4.44
CA PHE A 89 7.04 12.44 -3.83
C PHE A 89 7.05 12.18 -2.31
N VAL A 90 5.92 12.39 -1.66
CA VAL A 90 5.76 12.11 -0.23
C VAL A 90 5.96 10.63 0.06
N MET A 91 5.36 9.77 -0.75
CA MET A 91 5.50 8.31 -0.58
C MET A 91 6.95 7.87 -0.75
N ALA A 92 7.65 8.38 -1.73
CA ALA A 92 9.07 8.05 -1.94
C ALA A 92 9.94 8.49 -0.75
N ALA A 93 9.75 9.70 -0.26
CA ALA A 93 10.49 10.22 0.88
C ALA A 93 10.21 9.41 2.16
N TRP A 94 8.96 9.04 2.38
CA TRP A 94 8.57 8.21 3.51
C TRP A 94 9.19 6.81 3.42
N GLY A 95 9.13 6.19 2.24
CA GLY A 95 9.74 4.88 2.01
C GLY A 95 11.25 4.89 2.25
N ARG A 96 11.94 5.95 1.83
CA ARG A 96 13.36 6.12 2.10
C ARG A 96 13.65 6.24 3.60
N GLU A 97 12.89 7.05 4.31
CA GLU A 97 13.05 7.22 5.76
C GLU A 97 12.80 5.90 6.51
N GLN A 98 11.82 5.13 6.06
CA GLN A 98 11.48 3.83 6.64
C GLN A 98 12.40 2.68 6.18
N LYS A 99 13.35 2.97 5.31
CA LYS A 99 14.27 1.97 4.74
C LYS A 99 13.53 0.83 4.04
N ALA A 100 12.46 1.18 3.34
CA ALA A 100 11.61 0.22 2.63
C ALA A 100 12.12 -0.15 1.24
N GLY A 101 13.12 0.56 0.73
CA GLY A 101 13.66 0.34 -0.62
C GLY A 101 14.10 -1.09 -0.87
N GLY A 102 13.68 -1.66 -2.00
CA GLY A 102 13.97 -3.05 -2.35
C GLY A 102 13.09 -4.07 -1.64
N LYS A 103 12.24 -3.64 -0.70
CA LYS A 103 11.36 -4.53 0.07
C LYS A 103 9.89 -4.22 -0.14
N VAL A 104 9.50 -2.97 -0.01
CA VAL A 104 8.11 -2.52 -0.17
C VAL A 104 8.08 -1.44 -1.23
N ARG A 105 7.21 -1.62 -2.23
CA ARG A 105 6.96 -0.61 -3.25
C ARG A 105 5.96 0.40 -2.71
N MET A 106 6.31 1.68 -2.81
CA MET A 106 5.50 2.77 -2.28
C MET A 106 4.59 3.29 -3.41
N MET A 107 3.33 2.85 -3.40
CA MET A 107 2.36 3.13 -4.46
C MET A 107 1.45 4.27 -4.05
N ALA A 108 1.55 5.39 -4.74
CA ALA A 108 0.81 6.60 -4.44
C ALA A 108 -0.53 6.66 -5.18
N ASP A 109 -1.59 6.99 -4.44
CA ASP A 109 -2.91 7.28 -4.98
C ASP A 109 -3.31 8.71 -4.58
N GLY A 110 -2.52 9.69 -5.04
CA GLY A 110 -2.59 11.08 -4.58
C GLY A 110 -3.95 11.74 -4.72
N SER A 111 -4.73 11.37 -5.73
CA SER A 111 -6.08 11.91 -5.97
C SER A 111 -7.21 11.04 -5.44
N ALA A 112 -6.90 9.96 -4.73
CA ALA A 112 -7.86 9.00 -4.17
C ALA A 112 -8.67 8.25 -5.23
N ASP A 113 -8.26 8.28 -6.50
CA ASP A 113 -9.04 7.66 -7.59
C ASP A 113 -9.11 6.14 -7.45
N TYR A 114 -7.98 5.52 -7.15
CA TYR A 114 -7.92 4.06 -7.05
C TYR A 114 -8.58 3.54 -5.77
N VAL A 115 -8.36 4.20 -4.64
CA VAL A 115 -8.97 3.78 -3.38
C VAL A 115 -10.49 3.87 -3.44
N LYS A 116 -11.04 4.85 -4.16
CA LYS A 116 -12.49 4.95 -4.40
C LYS A 116 -13.02 3.78 -5.22
N LYS A 117 -12.28 3.34 -6.23
CA LYS A 117 -12.62 2.15 -7.01
C LYS A 117 -12.63 0.89 -6.15
N LEU A 118 -11.73 0.80 -5.18
CA LEU A 118 -11.70 -0.30 -4.22
C LEU A 118 -12.84 -0.23 -3.21
N GLY A 119 -13.47 0.93 -3.04
CA GLY A 119 -14.46 1.17 -1.99
C GLY A 119 -13.84 1.22 -0.60
N LEU A 120 -12.57 1.59 -0.51
CA LEU A 120 -11.79 1.66 0.75
C LEU A 120 -11.39 3.09 1.10
N ASP A 121 -12.02 4.07 0.48
CA ASP A 121 -11.80 5.48 0.80
C ASP A 121 -12.42 5.83 2.16
N ARG A 122 -11.83 6.79 2.82
CA ARG A 122 -12.24 7.26 4.14
C ARG A 122 -12.18 8.78 4.18
N ASP A 123 -13.27 9.41 4.58
CA ASP A 123 -13.33 10.86 4.71
C ASP A 123 -12.78 11.29 6.08
N LEU A 124 -11.61 11.90 6.07
CA LEU A 124 -10.96 12.47 7.25
C LEU A 124 -10.91 14.01 7.16
N THR A 125 -11.83 14.61 6.42
CA THR A 125 -11.90 16.06 6.24
C THR A 125 -12.02 16.78 7.59
N ALA A 126 -12.79 16.22 8.53
CA ALA A 126 -12.93 16.79 9.87
C ALA A 126 -11.61 16.84 10.66
N ASN A 127 -10.64 16.02 10.29
CA ASN A 127 -9.31 15.97 10.89
C ASN A 127 -8.28 16.79 10.09
N GLY A 128 -8.72 17.51 9.06
CA GLY A 128 -7.81 18.27 8.19
C GLY A 128 -7.00 17.39 7.23
N MET A 129 -7.41 16.16 7.00
CA MET A 129 -6.67 15.21 6.17
C MET A 129 -7.35 14.90 4.84
N GLY A 130 -8.59 15.35 4.63
CA GLY A 130 -9.34 15.09 3.40
C GLY A 130 -9.69 13.62 3.22
N ILE A 131 -9.76 13.19 1.96
CA ILE A 131 -10.04 11.79 1.64
C ILE A 131 -8.75 10.99 1.75
N ARG A 132 -8.81 9.90 2.50
CA ARG A 132 -7.71 8.95 2.70
C ARG A 132 -8.20 7.53 2.44
N CYS A 133 -7.36 6.53 2.62
CA CYS A 133 -7.83 5.15 2.61
C CYS A 133 -7.98 4.61 4.03
N HIS A 134 -8.84 3.61 4.16
CA HIS A 134 -8.88 2.79 5.36
C HIS A 134 -7.55 2.05 5.52
N ARG A 135 -7.24 1.68 6.75
CA ARG A 135 -6.13 0.77 7.01
C ARG A 135 -6.57 -0.64 6.63
N PHE A 136 -5.87 -1.26 5.70
CA PHE A 136 -6.22 -2.61 5.24
C PHE A 136 -4.97 -3.37 4.80
N ALA A 137 -5.12 -4.67 4.62
CA ALA A 137 -4.18 -5.49 3.86
C ALA A 137 -4.95 -6.51 3.03
N MET A 138 -4.41 -6.83 1.87
CA MET A 138 -4.98 -7.88 1.02
C MET A 138 -3.87 -8.73 0.41
N ILE A 139 -4.20 -9.97 0.13
CA ILE A 139 -3.39 -10.87 -0.68
C ILE A 139 -4.07 -10.96 -2.04
N VAL A 140 -3.30 -10.73 -3.09
CA VAL A 140 -3.78 -10.75 -4.47
C VAL A 140 -2.94 -11.75 -5.26
N ASP A 141 -3.60 -12.65 -5.97
CA ASP A 141 -2.94 -13.64 -6.82
C ASP A 141 -3.42 -13.46 -8.26
N ASP A 142 -2.50 -13.08 -9.14
CA ASP A 142 -2.80 -12.80 -10.55
C ASP A 142 -4.03 -11.90 -10.72
N GLY A 143 -4.09 -10.83 -9.95
CA GLY A 143 -5.15 -9.83 -10.00
C GLY A 143 -6.44 -10.18 -9.23
N VAL A 144 -6.52 -11.34 -8.59
CA VAL A 144 -7.70 -11.78 -7.83
C VAL A 144 -7.42 -11.72 -6.32
N VAL A 145 -8.32 -11.08 -5.58
CA VAL A 145 -8.20 -10.93 -4.12
C VAL A 145 -8.44 -12.27 -3.44
N LYS A 146 -7.48 -12.72 -2.65
CA LYS A 146 -7.54 -13.98 -1.88
C LYS A 146 -7.76 -13.76 -0.39
N TYR A 147 -7.36 -12.63 0.13
CA TYR A 147 -7.58 -12.22 1.51
C TYR A 147 -7.80 -10.71 1.54
N LEU A 148 -8.68 -10.27 2.41
CA LEU A 148 -8.89 -8.85 2.68
C LEU A 148 -9.19 -8.66 4.16
N GLY A 149 -8.33 -7.90 4.84
CA GLY A 149 -8.55 -7.46 6.21
C GLY A 149 -8.63 -5.95 6.26
N VAL A 150 -9.81 -5.41 6.55
CA VAL A 150 -10.02 -3.97 6.72
C VAL A 150 -10.19 -3.68 8.20
N GLU A 151 -9.35 -2.79 8.74
CA GLU A 151 -9.39 -2.47 10.17
C GLU A 151 -10.63 -1.66 10.52
N ALA A 152 -11.23 -2.00 11.66
CA ALA A 152 -12.15 -1.11 12.32
C ALA A 152 -11.39 0.12 12.84
N SER A 153 -12.08 1.25 13.01
CA SER A 153 -11.46 2.50 13.47
C SER A 153 -10.64 2.28 14.76
N GLY A 154 -9.39 2.68 14.73
CA GLY A 154 -8.48 2.56 15.87
C GLY A 154 -7.92 1.17 16.13
N LYS A 155 -8.25 0.18 15.28
CA LYS A 155 -7.75 -1.20 15.42
C LYS A 155 -6.56 -1.46 14.51
N PHE A 156 -5.76 -2.48 14.88
CA PHE A 156 -4.63 -2.95 14.09
C PHE A 156 -4.44 -4.47 14.30
N GLU A 157 -5.40 -5.25 13.81
CA GLU A 157 -5.52 -6.68 14.10
C GLU A 157 -5.53 -7.56 12.84
N VAL A 158 -6.06 -7.05 11.74
CA VAL A 158 -6.32 -7.84 10.52
C VAL A 158 -5.51 -7.39 9.32
N SER A 159 -4.72 -6.31 9.43
CA SER A 159 -3.94 -5.75 8.33
C SER A 159 -2.44 -5.75 8.57
N ASN A 160 -1.98 -6.21 9.71
CA ASN A 160 -0.54 -6.30 10.01
C ASN A 160 0.11 -7.49 9.30
N ALA A 161 1.43 -7.52 9.28
CA ALA A 161 2.19 -8.56 8.60
C ALA A 161 1.90 -9.96 9.15
N GLU A 162 1.70 -10.09 10.45
CA GLU A 162 1.38 -11.38 11.08
C GLU A 162 0.01 -11.91 10.61
N ALA A 163 -0.99 -11.04 10.53
CA ALA A 163 -2.31 -11.42 10.02
C ALA A 163 -2.23 -11.89 8.57
N VAL A 164 -1.47 -11.19 7.74
CA VAL A 164 -1.25 -11.58 6.34
C VAL A 164 -0.52 -12.93 6.26
N LEU A 165 0.54 -13.12 7.04
CA LEU A 165 1.30 -14.38 7.07
C LEU A 165 0.41 -15.57 7.45
N ALA A 166 -0.54 -15.38 8.35
CA ALA A 166 -1.47 -16.43 8.76
C ALA A 166 -2.40 -16.90 7.63
N HIS A 167 -2.57 -16.10 6.59
CA HIS A 167 -3.45 -16.40 5.44
C HIS A 167 -2.69 -16.78 4.16
N LEU A 168 -1.37 -16.87 4.24
CA LEU A 168 -0.52 -17.30 3.11
C LEU A 168 -0.27 -18.81 3.10
#